data_e91c6155a9583534160bc25caca3f0a5
#
_entry.id   e91c6155a9583534160bc25caca3f0a5
#
_cell.length_a   1.000
_cell.length_b   1.000
_cell.length_c   1.000
_cell.angle_alpha   90.00
_cell.angle_beta   90.00
_cell.angle_gamma   90.00
#
_symmetry.space_group_name_H-M   'P 1'
#
loop_
_entity.id
_entity.type
_entity.pdbx_description
1 polymer ?
#
loop_
_entity_poly.entity_id
_entity_poly.type
_entity_poly.pdbx_seq_one_letter_code
_entity_poly.pdbx_strand_id
1 'polypeptide(L)'
;QTDKVERVIYEKASGIGIGAYTYGQQTFIDEKGDMYLMCTGAYGMNPKYKTGILRIKKGETEFDPTYNWVLNDQTIEGESGKTVWLLQSQYAGNGKMYATMDIPSYWANPTSPNWFTDKSLISVEMDIYNKTVKKLQWRNTRILSCLLLMAEMMWAFIRIILQPAKQARMP
;
A
#
# COMPACT_ATOMS: atom_id res chain seq x y z
N GLN A 1 8.14 25.06 21.88
CA GLN A 1 7.55 24.43 20.67
C GLN A 1 6.06 24.70 20.74
N THR A 2 5.49 25.33 19.74
CA THR A 2 4.04 25.59 19.70
C THR A 2 3.45 24.57 18.74
N ASP A 3 2.54 23.72 19.22
CA ASP A 3 1.81 22.74 18.42
C ASP A 3 0.75 23.45 17.53
N LYS A 4 1.26 24.26 16.61
CA LYS A 4 0.41 25.02 15.69
C LYS A 4 0.49 24.40 14.31
N VAL A 5 -0.67 24.09 13.73
CA VAL A 5 -0.76 23.71 12.30
C VAL A 5 -0.41 24.95 11.47
N GLU A 6 0.72 24.89 10.79
CA GLU A 6 1.20 26.02 9.95
C GLU A 6 0.44 26.05 8.62
N ARG A 7 0.14 24.85 8.06
CA ARG A 7 -0.46 24.75 6.74
C ARG A 7 -1.16 23.41 6.52
N VAL A 8 -2.21 23.43 5.71
CA VAL A 8 -2.88 22.24 5.17
C VAL A 8 -2.73 22.24 3.66
N ILE A 9 -2.30 21.13 3.09
CA ILE A 9 -2.18 20.95 1.63
C ILE A 9 -3.23 19.98 1.12
N TYR A 10 -3.71 20.19 -0.10
CA TYR A 10 -4.75 19.39 -0.72
C TYR A 10 -4.31 18.90 -2.10
N GLU A 11 -4.49 17.61 -2.36
CA GLU A 11 -4.44 17.05 -3.71
C GLU A 11 -5.88 17.06 -4.27
N LYS A 12 -6.06 17.65 -5.47
CA LYS A 12 -7.40 17.86 -6.06
C LYS A 12 -7.55 17.25 -7.46
N ALA A 13 -6.46 16.78 -8.07
CA ALA A 13 -6.46 16.39 -9.47
C ALA A 13 -6.81 14.91 -9.69
N SER A 14 -6.34 14.02 -8.82
CA SER A 14 -6.45 12.58 -9.02
C SER A 14 -7.74 11.96 -8.47
N GLY A 15 -8.38 12.64 -7.52
CA GLY A 15 -9.48 12.09 -6.74
C GLY A 15 -9.04 11.08 -5.66
N ILE A 16 -7.74 10.94 -5.42
CA ILE A 16 -7.22 10.09 -4.35
C ILE A 16 -7.64 10.68 -3.00
N GLY A 17 -8.32 9.88 -2.20
CA GLY A 17 -8.79 10.26 -0.88
C GLY A 17 -8.02 9.57 0.23
N ILE A 18 -7.65 10.34 1.27
CA ILE A 18 -7.04 9.78 2.47
C ILE A 18 -8.13 9.11 3.30
N GLY A 19 -7.99 7.81 3.55
CA GLY A 19 -8.84 7.10 4.49
C GLY A 19 -8.34 7.30 5.92
N ALA A 20 -9.26 7.37 6.87
CA ALA A 20 -8.95 7.63 8.27
C ALA A 20 -8.20 6.50 8.99
N TYR A 21 -8.13 5.31 8.38
CA TYR A 21 -7.62 4.13 9.06
C TYR A 21 -6.94 3.17 8.09
N THR A 22 -5.64 2.98 8.26
CA THR A 22 -4.87 1.90 7.65
C THR A 22 -4.13 1.13 8.74
N TYR A 23 -4.13 -0.19 8.62
CA TYR A 23 -3.20 -1.01 9.38
C TYR A 23 -1.86 -0.99 8.64
N GLY A 24 -0.79 -0.64 9.34
CA GLY A 24 0.55 -0.59 8.76
C GLY A 24 1.06 0.83 8.50
N GLN A 25 2.00 0.95 7.59
CA GLN A 25 2.70 2.18 7.32
C GLN A 25 1.91 3.07 6.34
N GLN A 26 1.36 4.18 6.86
CA GLN A 26 0.63 5.15 6.02
C GLN A 26 1.54 6.08 5.24
N THR A 27 2.69 6.39 5.81
CA THR A 27 3.66 7.28 5.21
C THR A 27 5.06 6.71 5.38
N PHE A 28 5.92 6.93 4.40
CA PHE A 28 7.33 6.61 4.49
C PHE A 28 8.15 7.59 3.65
N ILE A 29 9.45 7.62 3.93
CA ILE A 29 10.43 8.36 3.14
C ILE A 29 11.32 7.32 2.46
N ASP A 30 11.53 7.47 1.17
CA ASP A 30 12.42 6.60 0.40
C ASP A 30 13.89 7.02 0.50
N GLU A 31 14.78 6.27 -0.16
CA GLU A 31 16.23 6.50 -0.16
C GLU A 31 16.62 7.82 -0.85
N LYS A 32 15.74 8.39 -1.68
CA LYS A 32 15.93 9.69 -2.34
C LYS A 32 15.50 10.84 -1.45
N GLY A 33 14.78 10.53 -0.37
CA GLY A 33 14.24 11.48 0.58
C GLY A 33 12.85 11.99 0.20
N ASP A 34 12.19 11.37 -0.78
CA ASP A 34 10.81 11.67 -1.15
C ASP A 34 9.84 11.03 -0.15
N MET A 35 8.81 11.75 0.26
CA MET A 35 7.78 11.25 1.14
C MET A 35 6.59 10.72 0.33
N TYR A 36 6.12 9.52 0.67
CA TYR A 36 4.96 8.88 0.06
C TYR A 36 3.83 8.72 1.07
N LEU A 37 2.59 8.92 0.61
CA LEU A 37 1.37 8.77 1.39
C LEU A 37 0.49 7.69 0.75
N MET A 38 0.09 6.71 1.58
CA MET A 38 -0.86 5.66 1.22
C MET A 38 -2.28 6.14 1.49
N CYS A 39 -3.12 6.14 0.46
CA CYS A 39 -4.49 6.63 0.54
C CYS A 39 -5.47 5.49 0.28
N THR A 40 -6.36 5.23 1.22
CA THR A 40 -7.26 4.08 1.18
C THR A 40 -8.51 4.27 0.32
N GLY A 41 -8.78 5.48 -0.16
CA GLY A 41 -9.98 5.76 -0.97
C GLY A 41 -11.28 5.54 -0.23
N ALA A 42 -11.34 5.91 1.08
CA ALA A 42 -12.51 5.70 1.93
C ALA A 42 -13.00 4.23 1.92
N TYR A 43 -12.06 3.28 1.89
CA TYR A 43 -12.31 1.84 1.89
C TYR A 43 -13.16 1.35 0.70
N GLY A 44 -13.15 2.07 -0.42
CA GLY A 44 -14.00 1.77 -1.56
C GLY A 44 -15.50 2.03 -1.36
N MET A 45 -15.90 2.53 -0.19
CA MET A 45 -17.33 2.78 0.12
C MET A 45 -17.89 4.02 -0.57
N ASN A 46 -17.03 4.94 -0.96
CA ASN A 46 -17.44 6.16 -1.65
C ASN A 46 -16.72 6.27 -3.00
N PRO A 47 -17.42 6.15 -4.13
CA PRO A 47 -16.83 6.15 -5.46
C PRO A 47 -16.18 7.49 -5.85
N LYS A 48 -16.42 8.56 -5.09
CA LYS A 48 -15.74 9.84 -5.29
C LYS A 48 -14.27 9.82 -4.87
N TYR A 49 -13.90 8.89 -3.98
CA TYR A 49 -12.53 8.78 -3.48
C TYR A 49 -11.85 7.54 -4.04
N LYS A 50 -10.73 7.75 -4.68
CA LYS A 50 -9.89 6.67 -5.22
C LYS A 50 -8.82 6.26 -4.22
N THR A 51 -8.45 4.99 -4.23
CA THR A 51 -7.26 4.52 -3.53
C THR A 51 -6.02 4.79 -4.35
N GLY A 52 -4.92 5.10 -3.69
CA GLY A 52 -3.70 5.43 -4.41
C GLY A 52 -2.55 5.85 -3.54
N ILE A 53 -1.49 6.27 -4.19
CA ILE A 53 -0.27 6.75 -3.57
C ILE A 53 0.04 8.15 -4.07
N LEU A 54 0.28 9.07 -3.15
CA LEU A 54 0.74 10.42 -3.40
C LEU A 54 2.21 10.58 -3.00
N ARG A 55 2.91 11.52 -3.60
CA ARG A 55 4.29 11.85 -3.28
C ARG A 55 4.47 13.33 -2.98
N ILE A 56 5.37 13.63 -2.05
CA ILE A 56 5.97 14.95 -1.85
C ILE A 56 7.48 14.78 -2.04
N LYS A 57 8.07 15.51 -2.98
CA LYS A 57 9.52 15.42 -3.24
C LYS A 57 10.32 15.99 -2.09
N LYS A 58 11.52 15.48 -1.92
CA LYS A 58 12.48 16.00 -0.92
C LYS A 58 12.63 17.51 -1.02
N GLY A 59 12.42 18.20 0.10
CA GLY A 59 12.52 19.66 0.19
C GLY A 59 11.30 20.42 -0.31
N GLU A 60 10.33 19.74 -0.92
CA GLU A 60 9.06 20.34 -1.33
C GLU A 60 8.03 20.28 -0.18
N THR A 61 7.00 21.12 -0.30
CA THR A 61 5.92 21.21 0.68
C THR A 61 4.54 21.00 0.06
N GLU A 62 4.48 20.66 -1.23
CA GLU A 62 3.26 20.36 -1.97
C GLU A 62 3.33 18.96 -2.56
N PHE A 63 2.15 18.39 -2.86
CA PHE A 63 2.08 17.14 -3.60
C PHE A 63 2.69 17.31 -4.99
N ASP A 64 3.48 16.32 -5.38
CA ASP A 64 4.06 16.25 -6.72
C ASP A 64 2.96 15.96 -7.75
N PRO A 65 2.62 16.92 -8.64
CA PRO A 65 1.54 16.73 -9.60
C PRO A 65 1.86 15.68 -10.68
N THR A 66 3.13 15.26 -10.79
CA THR A 66 3.56 14.22 -11.74
C THR A 66 3.50 12.81 -11.14
N TYR A 67 3.26 12.69 -9.82
CA TYR A 67 3.16 11.44 -9.12
C TYR A 67 1.87 11.35 -8.30
N ASN A 68 0.78 11.05 -8.97
CA ASN A 68 -0.49 10.65 -8.38
C ASN A 68 -0.82 9.25 -8.93
N TRP A 69 -0.50 8.22 -8.18
CA TRP A 69 -0.68 6.84 -8.61
C TRP A 69 -2.03 6.29 -8.14
N VAL A 70 -3.04 6.42 -8.99
CA VAL A 70 -4.38 5.85 -8.77
C VAL A 70 -4.31 4.33 -8.95
N LEU A 71 -4.73 3.58 -7.95
CA LEU A 71 -4.65 2.11 -7.95
C LEU A 71 -5.94 1.44 -8.44
N ASN A 72 -7.09 2.11 -8.40
CA ASN A 72 -8.38 1.54 -8.84
C ASN A 72 -8.35 1.05 -10.30
N ASP A 73 -7.62 1.74 -11.17
CA ASP A 73 -7.51 1.40 -12.58
C ASP A 73 -6.23 0.59 -12.90
N GLN A 74 -5.39 0.38 -11.88
CA GLN A 74 -4.10 -0.30 -12.04
C GLN A 74 -4.29 -1.77 -12.45
N THR A 75 -3.52 -2.21 -13.44
CA THR A 75 -3.40 -3.64 -13.75
C THR A 75 -2.52 -4.31 -12.71
N ILE A 76 -2.99 -5.43 -12.17
CA ILE A 76 -2.27 -6.24 -11.19
C ILE A 76 -1.78 -7.50 -11.91
N GLU A 77 -0.46 -7.66 -12.06
CA GLU A 77 0.10 -8.87 -12.66
C GLU A 77 -0.32 -10.11 -11.86
N GLY A 78 -0.88 -11.10 -12.51
CA GLY A 78 -1.39 -12.32 -11.88
C GLY A 78 -2.77 -12.20 -11.25
N GLU A 79 -3.50 -11.08 -11.51
CA GLU A 79 -4.88 -10.88 -11.06
C GLU A 79 -5.71 -10.22 -12.17
N SER A 80 -6.92 -10.71 -12.39
CA SER A 80 -7.84 -10.14 -13.38
C SER A 80 -8.71 -9.02 -12.83
N GLY A 81 -8.94 -9.02 -11.52
CA GLY A 81 -9.74 -8.01 -10.84
C GLY A 81 -8.98 -6.69 -10.63
N LYS A 82 -9.74 -5.64 -10.41
CA LYS A 82 -9.23 -4.33 -9.99
C LYS A 82 -9.43 -4.14 -8.50
N THR A 83 -8.55 -3.38 -7.87
CA THR A 83 -8.70 -3.07 -6.45
C THR A 83 -9.65 -1.89 -6.23
N VAL A 84 -10.32 -1.88 -5.09
CA VAL A 84 -11.11 -0.73 -4.63
C VAL A 84 -10.46 -0.03 -3.47
N TRP A 85 -9.57 -0.69 -2.73
CA TRP A 85 -8.80 -0.06 -1.68
C TRP A 85 -7.52 -0.81 -1.33
N LEU A 86 -6.54 -0.03 -0.87
CA LEU A 86 -5.29 -0.46 -0.30
C LEU A 86 -5.45 -0.49 1.23
N LEU A 87 -5.28 -1.65 1.86
CA LEU A 87 -5.54 -1.80 3.29
C LEU A 87 -4.29 -1.66 4.13
N GLN A 88 -3.32 -2.50 3.90
CA GLN A 88 -2.07 -2.54 4.66
C GLN A 88 -0.90 -2.34 3.72
N SER A 89 0.13 -1.66 4.20
CA SER A 89 1.33 -1.44 3.42
C SER A 89 2.57 -1.38 4.28
N GLN A 90 3.68 -1.83 3.70
CA GLN A 90 5.00 -1.75 4.30
C GLN A 90 6.03 -1.49 3.20
N TYR A 91 6.74 -0.39 3.32
CA TYR A 91 7.88 -0.08 2.46
C TYR A 91 9.07 -0.97 2.85
N ALA A 92 9.69 -1.60 1.85
CA ALA A 92 10.78 -2.54 2.04
C ALA A 92 12.14 -2.04 1.51
N GLY A 93 12.15 -0.82 0.98
CA GLY A 93 13.36 -0.22 0.41
C GLY A 93 13.51 -0.42 -1.10
N ASN A 94 14.35 0.40 -1.72
CA ASN A 94 14.69 0.36 -3.16
C ASN A 94 13.46 0.40 -4.08
N GLY A 95 12.44 1.19 -3.70
CA GLY A 95 11.20 1.32 -4.45
C GLY A 95 10.21 0.18 -4.25
N LYS A 96 10.54 -0.83 -3.47
CA LYS A 96 9.65 -1.96 -3.20
C LYS A 96 8.75 -1.73 -2.01
N MET A 97 7.49 -2.11 -2.16
CA MET A 97 6.49 -2.07 -1.12
C MET A 97 5.64 -3.33 -1.17
N TYR A 98 5.26 -3.83 -0.02
CA TYR A 98 4.28 -4.93 0.10
C TYR A 98 2.99 -4.38 0.68
N ALA A 99 1.87 -4.87 0.16
CA ALA A 99 0.56 -4.39 0.57
C ALA A 99 -0.51 -5.47 0.45
N THR A 100 -1.70 -5.18 0.98
CA THR A 100 -2.90 -5.94 0.70
C THR A 100 -3.94 -5.06 0.02
N MET A 101 -4.63 -5.63 -0.96
CA MET A 101 -5.62 -4.97 -1.77
C MET A 101 -6.92 -5.75 -1.76
N ASP A 102 -8.06 -5.07 -1.67
CA ASP A 102 -9.37 -5.67 -1.76
C ASP A 102 -9.84 -5.74 -3.22
N ILE A 103 -10.29 -6.91 -3.63
CA ILE A 103 -10.72 -7.21 -4.99
C ILE A 103 -12.21 -7.56 -4.99
N PRO A 104 -13.09 -6.66 -5.49
CA PRO A 104 -14.54 -6.84 -5.45
C PRO A 104 -15.06 -8.09 -6.11
N SER A 105 -14.36 -8.64 -7.12
CA SER A 105 -14.77 -9.89 -7.77
C SER A 105 -14.75 -11.12 -6.85
N TYR A 106 -14.14 -10.99 -5.67
CA TYR A 106 -14.13 -12.03 -4.63
C TYR A 106 -15.14 -11.79 -3.51
N TRP A 107 -15.95 -10.73 -3.57
CA TRP A 107 -17.00 -10.50 -2.60
C TRP A 107 -18.14 -11.52 -2.83
N ALA A 108 -18.64 -12.09 -1.73
CA ALA A 108 -19.78 -13.00 -1.79
C ALA A 108 -21.07 -12.25 -2.21
N ASN A 109 -21.19 -10.98 -1.81
CA ASN A 109 -22.25 -10.09 -2.26
C ASN A 109 -21.63 -8.82 -2.88
N PRO A 110 -21.74 -8.61 -4.19
CA PRO A 110 -21.13 -7.47 -4.89
C PRO A 110 -21.58 -6.08 -4.41
N THR A 111 -22.77 -5.98 -3.78
CA THR A 111 -23.36 -4.72 -3.32
C THR A 111 -23.19 -4.49 -1.82
N SER A 112 -22.76 -5.52 -1.08
CA SER A 112 -22.60 -5.47 0.36
C SER A 112 -21.50 -6.40 0.82
N PRO A 113 -20.23 -6.01 0.66
CA PRO A 113 -19.10 -6.85 1.04
C PRO A 113 -19.07 -7.08 2.55
N ASN A 114 -18.70 -8.29 2.95
CA ASN A 114 -18.41 -8.60 4.34
C ASN A 114 -16.92 -8.88 4.51
N TRP A 115 -16.16 -7.85 4.80
CA TRP A 115 -14.70 -7.93 4.91
C TRP A 115 -14.18 -8.89 6.01
N PHE A 116 -15.05 -9.30 6.94
CA PHE A 116 -14.69 -10.28 7.97
C PHE A 116 -14.81 -11.72 7.48
N THR A 117 -15.68 -11.98 6.52
CA THR A 117 -15.95 -13.32 6.00
C THR A 117 -15.45 -13.52 4.58
N ASP A 118 -15.50 -12.49 3.73
CA ASP A 118 -15.04 -12.58 2.35
C ASP A 118 -13.52 -12.71 2.27
N LYS A 119 -13.05 -13.62 1.44
CA LYS A 119 -11.62 -13.81 1.17
C LYS A 119 -11.18 -12.95 -0.02
N SER A 120 -11.44 -11.67 0.07
CA SER A 120 -11.26 -10.71 -1.02
C SER A 120 -9.91 -9.99 -1.00
N LEU A 121 -9.14 -10.13 0.07
CA LEU A 121 -7.84 -9.49 0.19
C LEU A 121 -6.75 -10.34 -0.45
N ILE A 122 -6.05 -9.75 -1.40
CA ILE A 122 -4.86 -10.31 -2.02
C ILE A 122 -3.60 -9.61 -1.48
N SER A 123 -2.50 -10.35 -1.39
CA SER A 123 -1.18 -9.77 -1.09
C SER A 123 -0.47 -9.42 -2.40
N VAL A 124 0.17 -8.25 -2.42
CA VAL A 124 0.85 -7.73 -3.60
C VAL A 124 2.25 -7.21 -3.28
N GLU A 125 3.16 -7.33 -4.24
CA GLU A 125 4.39 -6.56 -4.33
C GLU A 125 4.15 -5.38 -5.27
N MET A 126 4.61 -4.21 -4.88
CA MET A 126 4.48 -2.97 -5.64
C MET A 126 5.86 -2.35 -5.86
N ASP A 127 6.08 -1.83 -7.05
CA ASP A 127 7.22 -0.97 -7.37
C ASP A 127 6.73 0.46 -7.50
N ILE A 128 7.08 1.29 -6.52
CA ILE A 128 6.61 2.68 -6.46
C ILE A 128 7.28 3.59 -7.49
N TYR A 129 8.44 3.19 -8.01
CA TYR A 129 9.13 3.98 -9.03
C TYR A 129 8.57 3.70 -10.43
N ASN A 130 8.32 2.43 -10.73
CA ASN A 130 7.80 2.00 -12.03
C ASN A 130 6.27 1.92 -12.07
N LYS A 131 5.59 2.13 -10.93
CA LYS A 131 4.13 2.05 -10.78
C LYS A 131 3.57 0.71 -11.25
N THR A 132 4.18 -0.39 -10.82
CA THR A 132 3.73 -1.75 -11.13
C THR A 132 3.25 -2.47 -9.88
N VAL A 133 2.27 -3.34 -10.06
CA VAL A 133 1.69 -4.17 -9.00
C VAL A 133 1.67 -5.61 -9.44
N LYS A 134 2.14 -6.53 -8.59
CA LYS A 134 2.17 -7.95 -8.82
C LYS A 134 1.54 -8.71 -7.66
N LYS A 135 0.58 -9.59 -7.96
CA LYS A 135 0.00 -10.49 -6.97
C LYS A 135 1.02 -11.51 -6.48
N LEU A 136 1.13 -11.67 -5.18
CA LEU A 136 1.91 -12.75 -4.57
C LEU A 136 1.12 -14.05 -4.61
N GLN A 137 1.83 -15.18 -4.74
CA GLN A 137 1.27 -16.53 -4.86
C GLN A 137 0.79 -17.08 -3.49
N TRP A 138 0.02 -16.27 -2.78
CA TRP A 138 -0.55 -16.64 -1.47
C TRP A 138 -2.07 -16.75 -1.58
N ARG A 139 -2.66 -17.50 -0.64
CA ARG A 139 -4.12 -17.62 -0.57
C ARG A 139 -4.75 -16.27 -0.25
N ASN A 140 -5.85 -15.94 -0.90
CA ASN A 140 -6.65 -14.77 -0.54
C ASN A 140 -7.10 -14.87 0.92
N THR A 141 -7.11 -13.76 1.62
CA THR A 141 -7.36 -13.69 3.05
C THR A 141 -8.54 -12.80 3.39
N ARG A 142 -8.96 -12.86 4.65
CA ARG A 142 -9.88 -11.91 5.29
C ARG A 142 -9.07 -10.87 6.07
N ILE A 143 -9.69 -9.79 6.52
CA ILE A 143 -9.03 -8.75 7.32
C ILE A 143 -8.29 -9.34 8.52
N LEU A 144 -8.93 -10.20 9.31
CA LEU A 144 -8.31 -10.78 10.51
C LEU A 144 -7.10 -11.67 10.20
N SER A 145 -7.15 -12.43 9.11
CA SER A 145 -6.03 -13.29 8.71
C SER A 145 -4.89 -12.49 8.11
N CYS A 146 -5.18 -11.32 7.53
CA CYS A 146 -4.19 -10.44 6.93
C CYS A 146 -3.25 -9.84 7.99
N LEU A 147 -3.77 -9.50 9.16
CA LEU A 147 -2.96 -9.00 10.28
C LEU A 147 -1.89 -10.01 10.73
N LEU A 148 -2.25 -11.29 10.79
CA LEU A 148 -1.31 -12.37 11.13
C LEU A 148 -0.26 -12.57 10.03
N LEU A 149 -0.67 -12.52 8.77
CA LEU A 149 0.23 -12.71 7.62
C LEU A 149 1.31 -11.62 7.54
N MET A 150 0.95 -10.36 7.82
CA MET A 150 1.90 -9.24 7.83
C MET A 150 2.90 -9.37 8.98
N ALA A 151 2.47 -9.88 10.15
CA ALA A 151 3.38 -10.17 11.24
C ALA A 151 4.40 -11.26 10.85
N GLU A 152 3.96 -12.32 10.18
CA GLU A 152 4.85 -13.38 9.69
C GLU A 152 5.81 -12.88 8.61
N MET A 153 5.35 -12.01 7.70
CA MET A 153 6.20 -11.37 6.70
C MET A 153 7.27 -10.49 7.35
N MET A 154 6.91 -9.69 8.34
CA MET A 154 7.87 -8.89 9.11
C MET A 154 8.92 -9.77 9.79
N TRP A 155 8.53 -10.89 10.38
CA TRP A 155 9.46 -11.85 10.99
C TRP A 155 10.38 -12.53 9.96
N ALA A 156 9.86 -12.88 8.79
CA ALA A 156 10.67 -13.42 7.69
C ALA A 156 11.70 -12.40 7.19
N PHE A 157 11.30 -11.14 7.06
CA PHE A 157 12.18 -10.05 6.62
C PHE A 157 13.28 -9.75 7.65
N ILE A 158 12.92 -9.70 8.93
CA ILE A 158 13.88 -9.54 10.04
C ILE A 158 14.89 -10.70 10.06
N ARG A 159 14.45 -11.93 9.82
CA ARG A 159 15.36 -13.10 9.72
C ARG A 159 16.34 -12.97 8.57
N ILE A 160 15.93 -12.45 7.41
CA ILE A 160 16.81 -12.25 6.25
C ILE A 160 17.88 -11.17 6.54
N ILE A 161 17.47 -10.07 7.19
CA ILE A 161 18.38 -8.97 7.55
C ILE A 161 19.35 -9.40 8.65
N LEU A 162 18.91 -10.21 9.60
CA LEU A 162 19.72 -10.67 10.74
C LEU A 162 20.55 -11.92 10.44
N GLN A 163 20.51 -12.50 9.24
CA GLN A 163 21.45 -13.55 8.86
C GLN A 163 22.86 -12.94 8.78
N PRO A 164 23.81 -13.38 9.63
CA PRO A 164 25.18 -12.93 9.50
C PRO A 164 25.68 -13.28 8.10
N ALA A 165 26.27 -12.30 7.42
CA ALA A 165 26.94 -12.54 6.15
C ALA A 165 27.86 -13.76 6.33
N LYS A 166 27.59 -14.84 5.60
CA LYS A 166 28.51 -15.99 5.59
C LYS A 166 29.87 -15.44 5.17
N GLN A 167 30.79 -15.38 6.11
CA GLN A 167 32.17 -15.10 5.79
C GLN A 167 32.59 -16.07 4.67
N ALA A 168 32.80 -15.53 3.49
CA ALA A 168 33.48 -16.22 2.44
C ALA A 168 34.89 -16.57 2.97
N ARG A 169 35.09 -17.80 3.39
CA ARG A 169 36.43 -18.33 3.56
C ARG A 169 37.04 -18.38 2.17
N MET A 170 37.90 -17.44 1.90
CA MET A 170 38.82 -17.58 0.76
C MET A 170 39.77 -18.74 1.06
N PRO A 171 40.14 -19.51 0.03
CA PRO A 171 41.09 -20.61 0.13
C PRO A 171 42.51 -20.11 0.41
#